data_48d559e8afbd328d30a6b962bef3799e
#
_entry.id   48d559e8afbd328d30a6b962bef3799e
#
_cell.length_a   1.000
_cell.length_b   1.000
_cell.length_c   1.000
_cell.angle_alpha   90.00
_cell.angle_beta   90.00
_cell.angle_gamma   90.00
#
_symmetry.space_group_name_H-M   'P 1'
#
loop_
_entity.id
_entity.type
_entity.pdbx_description
1 polymer ?
#
loop_
_entity_poly.entity_id
_entity_poly.type
_entity_poly.pdbx_seq_one_letter_code
_entity_poly.pdbx_strand_id
1 'polypeptide(L)'
;MNEAGYDLATPGNHEFDYGMDRAKMVLKEADFPYVSCNWIDLRSGLRVLPSIKLFNIKGAFVAFVGITTPETFTKSTPAYFMNAKQTRYIYDILGGDDGAKLYDAVQKAIDKAKTHGADYIIGLGHLGVDPSSAPWTSKDVIAHTTGFNAFIDGHSHTVMAGETVADAAGTPVLLTQTGSYFKNIGCMTINPESAAGTITTTLISTYEGADPVVDAIAKEWVADVDDMLGEEIAVGDTKFYINDPATGKRRIRSGETNLGDFVADGIYTYFNEIEELHCDVAIMNGGGIRTDVEAGPWSFK
;
A
#
# COMPACT_ATOMS: atom_id res chain seq x y z
N MET A 1 -9.51 -12.56 -1.45
CA MET A 1 -9.35 -11.86 -2.75
C MET A 1 -9.81 -12.72 -3.92
N ASN A 2 -9.43 -14.00 -4.02
CA ASN A 2 -9.89 -14.87 -5.12
C ASN A 2 -11.42 -14.92 -5.18
N GLU A 3 -12.09 -15.30 -4.09
CA GLU A 3 -13.56 -15.35 -4.01
C GLU A 3 -14.25 -14.00 -4.17
N ALA A 4 -13.54 -12.90 -3.86
CA ALA A 4 -14.05 -11.53 -4.08
C ALA A 4 -13.92 -11.08 -5.55
N GLY A 5 -13.36 -11.92 -6.43
CA GLY A 5 -13.28 -11.69 -7.87
C GLY A 5 -12.34 -10.58 -8.30
N TYR A 6 -11.17 -10.48 -7.67
CA TYR A 6 -10.14 -9.54 -8.12
C TYR A 6 -9.61 -9.92 -9.49
N ASP A 7 -9.49 -8.95 -10.39
CA ASP A 7 -8.94 -9.13 -11.76
C ASP A 7 -7.46 -8.79 -11.86
N LEU A 8 -6.95 -7.91 -10.96
CA LEU A 8 -5.57 -7.43 -11.01
C LEU A 8 -5.18 -6.80 -9.67
N ALA A 9 -3.89 -6.92 -9.31
CA ALA A 9 -3.32 -6.18 -8.18
C ALA A 9 -1.86 -5.74 -8.44
N THR A 10 -1.36 -4.82 -7.62
CA THR A 10 0.06 -4.46 -7.50
C THR A 10 0.50 -4.66 -6.05
N PRO A 11 1.73 -5.13 -5.79
CA PRO A 11 2.22 -5.26 -4.42
C PRO A 11 2.44 -3.89 -3.77
N GLY A 12 2.05 -3.77 -2.50
CA GLY A 12 2.47 -2.70 -1.61
C GLY A 12 3.70 -3.10 -0.77
N ASN A 13 4.02 -2.30 0.24
CA ASN A 13 5.14 -2.58 1.14
C ASN A 13 4.84 -3.72 2.13
N HIS A 14 3.59 -3.91 2.50
CA HIS A 14 3.19 -4.92 3.49
C HIS A 14 3.18 -6.36 2.95
N GLU A 15 3.20 -6.56 1.64
CA GLU A 15 3.40 -7.89 1.04
C GLU A 15 4.74 -8.51 1.45
N PHE A 16 5.71 -7.70 1.88
CA PHE A 16 7.06 -8.13 2.25
C PHE A 16 7.28 -8.29 3.75
N ASP A 17 6.29 -8.02 4.61
CA ASP A 17 6.44 -8.02 6.07
C ASP A 17 6.87 -9.36 6.66
N TYR A 18 6.56 -10.47 5.99
CA TYR A 18 6.96 -11.83 6.36
C TYR A 18 8.08 -12.39 5.47
N GLY A 19 8.80 -11.53 4.78
CA GLY A 19 9.93 -11.89 3.94
C GLY A 19 9.59 -12.23 2.50
N MET A 20 10.63 -12.25 1.67
CA MET A 20 10.54 -12.40 0.22
C MET A 20 9.90 -13.71 -0.24
N ASP A 21 10.22 -14.81 0.43
CA ASP A 21 9.71 -16.15 0.03
C ASP A 21 8.21 -16.23 0.34
N ARG A 22 7.78 -15.70 1.50
CA ARG A 22 6.35 -15.62 1.85
C ARG A 22 5.60 -14.71 0.88
N ALA A 23 6.13 -13.54 0.56
CA ALA A 23 5.56 -12.64 -0.43
C ALA A 23 5.31 -13.36 -1.76
N LYS A 24 6.33 -14.01 -2.32
CA LYS A 24 6.21 -14.76 -3.58
C LYS A 24 5.22 -15.92 -3.51
N MET A 25 5.11 -16.58 -2.35
CA MET A 25 4.17 -17.66 -2.15
C MET A 25 2.73 -17.14 -2.21
N VAL A 26 2.41 -16.09 -1.46
CA VAL A 26 1.08 -15.47 -1.44
C VAL A 26 0.67 -14.95 -2.81
N LEU A 27 1.59 -14.30 -3.54
CA LEU A 27 1.31 -13.82 -4.90
C LEU A 27 0.99 -14.94 -5.88
N LYS A 28 1.51 -16.16 -5.66
CA LYS A 28 1.23 -17.34 -6.51
C LYS A 28 -0.11 -18.02 -6.18
N GLU A 29 -0.64 -17.81 -4.98
CA GLU A 29 -1.94 -18.36 -4.56
C GLU A 29 -3.11 -17.53 -5.11
N ALA A 30 -2.83 -16.36 -5.69
CA ALA A 30 -3.85 -15.53 -6.31
C ALA A 30 -4.27 -16.09 -7.67
N ASP A 31 -5.59 -16.18 -7.90
CA ASP A 31 -6.19 -16.59 -9.18
C ASP A 31 -6.20 -15.44 -10.21
N PHE A 32 -5.65 -14.30 -9.84
CA PHE A 32 -5.52 -13.10 -10.67
C PHE A 32 -4.04 -12.65 -10.72
N PRO A 33 -3.63 -11.96 -11.79
CA PRO A 33 -2.25 -11.51 -11.94
C PRO A 33 -1.90 -10.36 -10.99
N TYR A 34 -0.63 -10.34 -10.55
CA TYR A 34 0.03 -9.16 -9.99
C TYR A 34 0.95 -8.53 -11.03
N VAL A 35 1.08 -7.19 -10.97
CA VAL A 35 1.97 -6.41 -11.85
C VAL A 35 2.86 -5.47 -11.04
N SER A 36 4.13 -5.33 -11.46
CA SER A 36 5.05 -4.33 -10.93
C SER A 36 6.14 -4.03 -11.97
N CYS A 37 6.28 -2.78 -12.37
CA CYS A 37 7.27 -2.41 -13.37
C CYS A 37 8.67 -2.19 -12.78
N ASN A 38 8.78 -2.04 -11.45
CA ASN A 38 9.99 -1.63 -10.78
C ASN A 38 10.54 -2.64 -9.74
N TRP A 39 9.91 -3.81 -9.57
CA TRP A 39 10.46 -4.88 -8.72
C TRP A 39 11.37 -5.82 -9.53
N ILE A 40 12.67 -5.83 -9.19
CA ILE A 40 13.74 -6.49 -9.96
C ILE A 40 14.44 -7.56 -9.12
N ASP A 41 14.69 -8.70 -9.72
CA ASP A 41 15.67 -9.69 -9.22
C ASP A 41 17.06 -9.32 -9.75
N LEU A 42 17.92 -8.82 -8.88
CA LEU A 42 19.27 -8.35 -9.22
C LEU A 42 20.21 -9.47 -9.68
N ARG A 43 19.87 -10.73 -9.40
CA ARG A 43 20.67 -11.89 -9.85
C ARG A 43 20.49 -12.17 -11.34
N SER A 44 19.29 -11.98 -11.85
CA SER A 44 18.93 -12.16 -13.26
C SER A 44 18.86 -10.86 -14.05
N GLY A 45 18.70 -9.73 -13.36
CA GLY A 45 18.38 -8.43 -13.96
C GLY A 45 16.94 -8.34 -14.50
N LEU A 46 16.10 -9.33 -14.23
CA LEU A 46 14.73 -9.39 -14.74
C LEU A 46 13.73 -8.88 -13.70
N ARG A 47 12.59 -8.40 -14.17
CA ARG A 47 11.44 -8.09 -13.29
C ARG A 47 10.90 -9.37 -12.67
N VAL A 48 10.52 -9.28 -11.41
CA VAL A 48 9.87 -10.38 -10.67
C VAL A 48 8.44 -10.59 -11.15
N LEU A 49 7.75 -9.51 -11.53
CA LEU A 49 6.39 -9.52 -12.05
C LEU A 49 6.31 -8.86 -13.44
N PRO A 50 5.26 -9.13 -14.23
CA PRO A 50 4.96 -8.36 -15.42
C PRO A 50 4.82 -6.87 -15.11
N SER A 51 5.31 -5.99 -15.99
CA SER A 51 5.20 -4.55 -15.78
C SER A 51 3.80 -4.00 -16.06
N ILE A 52 3.04 -4.68 -16.92
CA ILE A 52 1.70 -4.28 -17.36
C ILE A 52 0.79 -5.48 -17.49
N LYS A 53 -0.51 -5.22 -17.37
CA LYS A 53 -1.58 -6.14 -17.81
C LYS A 53 -2.51 -5.38 -18.74
N LEU A 54 -2.82 -5.97 -19.90
CA LEU A 54 -3.75 -5.43 -20.88
C LEU A 54 -5.08 -6.22 -20.80
N PHE A 55 -6.18 -5.50 -20.73
CA PHE A 55 -7.54 -6.05 -20.80
C PHE A 55 -8.26 -5.49 -22.02
N ASN A 56 -9.10 -6.31 -22.64
CA ASN A 56 -10.10 -5.85 -23.60
C ASN A 56 -11.41 -5.67 -22.84
N ILE A 57 -11.81 -4.44 -22.61
CA ILE A 57 -13.03 -4.09 -21.89
C ILE A 57 -14.02 -3.50 -22.90
N LYS A 58 -15.00 -4.29 -23.31
CA LYS A 58 -16.05 -3.89 -24.28
C LYS A 58 -15.48 -3.30 -25.58
N GLY A 59 -14.36 -3.85 -26.06
CA GLY A 59 -13.70 -3.40 -27.29
C GLY A 59 -12.59 -2.39 -27.11
N ALA A 60 -12.45 -1.73 -25.95
CA ALA A 60 -11.34 -0.85 -25.63
C ALA A 60 -10.20 -1.65 -24.97
N PHE A 61 -8.96 -1.44 -25.40
CA PHE A 61 -7.78 -2.02 -24.78
C PHE A 61 -7.27 -1.11 -23.64
N VAL A 62 -7.44 -1.55 -22.40
CA VAL A 62 -7.02 -0.84 -21.21
C VAL A 62 -5.80 -1.53 -20.61
N ALA A 63 -4.67 -0.83 -20.56
CA ALA A 63 -3.46 -1.30 -19.92
C ALA A 63 -3.32 -0.74 -18.51
N PHE A 64 -2.99 -1.61 -17.56
CA PHE A 64 -2.62 -1.21 -16.21
C PHE A 64 -1.12 -1.38 -16.02
N VAL A 65 -0.46 -0.33 -15.54
CA VAL A 65 0.97 -0.32 -15.19
C VAL A 65 1.08 -0.46 -13.68
N GLY A 66 1.63 -1.58 -13.21
CA GLY A 66 1.83 -1.81 -11.77
C GLY A 66 3.07 -1.10 -11.23
N ILE A 67 2.96 -0.48 -10.04
CA ILE A 67 4.05 0.29 -9.44
C ILE A 67 4.09 0.04 -7.93
N THR A 68 5.20 -0.51 -7.45
CA THR A 68 5.45 -0.79 -6.03
C THR A 68 6.28 0.34 -5.42
N THR A 69 5.98 0.76 -4.19
CA THR A 69 6.72 1.85 -3.55
C THR A 69 8.16 1.47 -3.23
N PRO A 70 9.16 2.31 -3.60
CA PRO A 70 10.54 2.14 -3.15
C PRO A 70 10.71 2.27 -1.63
N GLU A 71 9.77 2.93 -0.94
CA GLU A 71 9.75 2.99 0.54
C GLU A 71 9.64 1.60 1.21
N THR A 72 9.37 0.55 0.44
CA THR A 72 9.32 -0.83 0.95
C THR A 72 10.57 -1.20 1.75
N PHE A 73 11.76 -0.71 1.36
CA PHE A 73 12.99 -0.94 2.11
C PHE A 73 12.98 -0.32 3.51
N THR A 74 12.29 0.80 3.71
CA THR A 74 12.21 1.51 5.00
C THR A 74 10.90 1.24 5.76
N LYS A 75 9.89 0.72 5.08
CA LYS A 75 8.57 0.40 5.66
C LYS A 75 8.39 -1.09 5.94
N SER A 76 9.28 -1.94 5.41
CA SER A 76 9.42 -3.36 5.74
C SER A 76 10.84 -3.60 6.27
N THR A 77 11.38 -4.81 6.13
CA THR A 77 12.70 -5.17 6.64
C THR A 77 13.71 -5.28 5.49
N PRO A 78 14.75 -4.41 5.41
CA PRO A 78 15.74 -4.43 4.33
C PRO A 78 16.41 -5.80 4.13
N ALA A 79 16.62 -6.55 5.21
CA ALA A 79 17.23 -7.89 5.17
C ALA A 79 16.49 -8.88 4.27
N TYR A 80 15.16 -8.70 4.09
CA TYR A 80 14.35 -9.57 3.23
C TYR A 80 14.66 -9.43 1.74
N PHE A 81 15.33 -8.36 1.35
CA PHE A 81 15.77 -8.10 -0.01
C PHE A 81 17.23 -8.50 -0.25
N MET A 82 17.91 -9.01 0.80
CA MET A 82 19.32 -9.38 0.77
C MET A 82 19.49 -10.90 0.61
N ASN A 83 20.72 -11.30 0.29
CA ASN A 83 21.12 -12.72 0.34
C ASN A 83 21.10 -13.23 1.80
N ALA A 84 21.12 -14.55 1.99
CA ALA A 84 21.03 -15.19 3.31
C ALA A 84 22.12 -14.73 4.30
N LYS A 85 23.28 -14.25 3.82
CA LYS A 85 24.36 -13.69 4.63
C LYS A 85 24.21 -12.19 4.90
N GLN A 86 23.17 -11.56 4.39
CA GLN A 86 22.90 -10.11 4.47
C GLN A 86 24.08 -9.21 4.02
N THR A 87 24.85 -9.67 3.03
CA THR A 87 26.03 -8.97 2.54
C THR A 87 25.76 -8.13 1.28
N ARG A 88 24.68 -8.41 0.56
CA ARG A 88 24.28 -7.69 -0.64
C ARG A 88 22.79 -7.85 -0.91
N TYR A 89 22.19 -6.85 -1.52
CA TYR A 89 20.83 -6.95 -2.06
C TYR A 89 20.79 -7.92 -3.24
N ILE A 90 19.74 -8.72 -3.30
CA ILE A 90 19.44 -9.64 -4.41
C ILE A 90 18.09 -9.29 -5.05
N TYR A 91 17.33 -8.39 -4.46
CA TYR A 91 16.15 -7.76 -5.02
C TYR A 91 16.25 -6.25 -4.88
N ASP A 92 15.65 -5.53 -5.81
CA ASP A 92 15.50 -4.08 -5.77
C ASP A 92 14.07 -3.70 -6.14
N ILE A 93 13.57 -2.63 -5.52
CA ILE A 93 12.39 -1.91 -5.96
C ILE A 93 12.92 -0.57 -6.45
N LEU A 94 13.09 -0.47 -7.77
CA LEU A 94 13.75 0.67 -8.40
C LEU A 94 13.11 1.99 -7.95
N GLY A 95 13.88 2.83 -7.29
CA GLY A 95 13.50 4.16 -6.85
C GLY A 95 14.49 5.20 -7.33
N GLY A 96 15.73 5.09 -6.87
CA GLY A 96 16.75 6.14 -6.95
C GLY A 96 16.49 7.26 -5.95
N ASP A 97 17.54 7.89 -5.44
CA ASP A 97 17.43 8.94 -4.42
C ASP A 97 16.68 10.18 -4.92
N ASP A 98 16.69 10.39 -6.24
CA ASP A 98 16.00 11.45 -6.97
C ASP A 98 14.73 10.98 -7.70
N GLY A 99 14.33 9.73 -7.52
CA GLY A 99 13.18 9.12 -8.22
C GLY A 99 13.45 8.68 -9.66
N ALA A 100 14.60 9.02 -10.24
CA ALA A 100 14.85 8.82 -11.67
C ALA A 100 14.74 7.37 -12.13
N LYS A 101 15.16 6.40 -11.30
CA LYS A 101 15.05 4.97 -11.65
C LYS A 101 13.59 4.51 -11.68
N LEU A 102 12.75 5.03 -10.78
CA LEU A 102 11.33 4.76 -10.77
C LEU A 102 10.65 5.33 -12.01
N TYR A 103 10.92 6.61 -12.32
CA TYR A 103 10.31 7.29 -13.47
C TYR A 103 10.68 6.61 -14.79
N ASP A 104 11.96 6.21 -14.96
CA ASP A 104 12.41 5.47 -16.14
C ASP A 104 11.72 4.10 -16.27
N ALA A 105 11.60 3.36 -15.16
CA ALA A 105 10.91 2.07 -15.17
C ALA A 105 9.43 2.21 -15.53
N VAL A 106 8.76 3.24 -15.00
CA VAL A 106 7.36 3.55 -15.30
C VAL A 106 7.18 4.00 -16.73
N GLN A 107 8.02 4.92 -17.23
CA GLN A 107 7.94 5.36 -18.63
C GLN A 107 8.12 4.21 -19.61
N LYS A 108 9.09 3.32 -19.38
CA LYS A 108 9.27 2.11 -20.19
C LYS A 108 8.04 1.19 -20.18
N ALA A 109 7.33 1.12 -19.06
CA ALA A 109 6.11 0.33 -18.96
C ALA A 109 4.94 0.99 -19.73
N ILE A 110 4.82 2.32 -19.66
CA ILE A 110 3.86 3.10 -20.46
C ILE A 110 4.12 2.90 -21.95
N ASP A 111 5.37 3.03 -22.39
CA ASP A 111 5.74 2.88 -23.79
C ASP A 111 5.49 1.44 -24.30
N LYS A 112 5.72 0.45 -23.43
CA LYS A 112 5.34 -0.93 -23.70
C LYS A 112 3.83 -1.06 -23.87
N ALA A 113 3.00 -0.45 -23.03
CA ALA A 113 1.55 -0.48 -23.15
C ALA A 113 1.08 0.13 -24.48
N LYS A 114 1.65 1.29 -24.88
CA LYS A 114 1.41 1.90 -26.20
C LYS A 114 1.75 0.96 -27.36
N THR A 115 2.92 0.32 -27.28
CA THR A 115 3.38 -0.63 -28.32
C THR A 115 2.45 -1.85 -28.42
N HIS A 116 1.77 -2.24 -27.33
CA HIS A 116 0.79 -3.32 -27.31
C HIS A 116 -0.61 -2.88 -27.71
N GLY A 117 -0.78 -1.64 -28.18
CA GLY A 117 -2.05 -1.14 -28.70
C GLY A 117 -3.06 -0.73 -27.62
N ALA A 118 -2.60 -0.29 -26.47
CA ALA A 118 -3.51 0.22 -25.42
C ALA A 118 -4.17 1.52 -25.88
N ASP A 119 -5.50 1.58 -25.78
CA ASP A 119 -6.30 2.79 -25.98
C ASP A 119 -6.24 3.68 -24.74
N TYR A 120 -6.20 3.07 -23.55
CA TYR A 120 -6.08 3.72 -22.26
C TYR A 120 -4.97 3.09 -21.43
N ILE A 121 -4.21 3.92 -20.72
CA ILE A 121 -3.12 3.49 -19.83
C ILE A 121 -3.40 4.03 -18.43
N ILE A 122 -3.59 3.13 -17.48
CA ILE A 122 -3.92 3.43 -16.09
C ILE A 122 -2.75 3.04 -15.21
N GLY A 123 -2.25 3.97 -14.39
CA GLY A 123 -1.33 3.64 -13.30
C GLY A 123 -2.07 2.87 -12.22
N LEU A 124 -1.48 1.78 -11.74
CA LEU A 124 -1.95 1.03 -10.57
C LEU A 124 -0.80 1.02 -9.57
N GLY A 125 -0.79 2.01 -8.67
CA GLY A 125 0.33 2.30 -7.78
C GLY A 125 0.03 2.01 -6.33
N HIS A 126 1.11 1.78 -5.58
CA HIS A 126 1.14 1.82 -4.13
C HIS A 126 2.26 2.78 -3.70
N LEU A 127 2.07 4.08 -3.96
CA LEU A 127 3.10 5.12 -3.81
C LEU A 127 2.74 6.18 -2.76
N GLY A 128 1.46 6.49 -2.66
CA GLY A 128 0.95 7.55 -1.81
C GLY A 128 1.12 8.96 -2.38
N VAL A 129 0.52 9.90 -1.66
CA VAL A 129 0.58 11.34 -1.97
C VAL A 129 1.15 12.16 -0.80
N ASP A 130 1.60 11.49 0.27
CA ASP A 130 2.21 12.16 1.42
C ASP A 130 3.55 12.76 1.00
N PRO A 131 3.82 14.05 1.27
CA PRO A 131 5.10 14.68 0.93
C PRO A 131 6.33 13.99 1.54
N SER A 132 6.18 13.23 2.63
CA SER A 132 7.28 12.44 3.21
C SER A 132 7.75 11.29 2.34
N SER A 133 6.94 10.87 1.36
CA SER A 133 7.27 9.82 0.37
C SER A 133 7.94 10.36 -0.90
N ALA A 134 8.12 11.69 -1.01
CA ALA A 134 8.85 12.27 -2.13
C ALA A 134 10.32 11.77 -2.15
N PRO A 135 10.91 11.53 -3.32
CA PRO A 135 10.43 11.82 -4.68
C PRO A 135 9.65 10.66 -5.33
N TRP A 136 9.02 9.79 -4.56
CA TRP A 136 8.39 8.56 -5.08
C TRP A 136 6.86 8.59 -4.98
N THR A 137 6.25 9.76 -4.73
CA THR A 137 4.79 9.87 -4.69
C THR A 137 4.17 9.63 -6.06
N SER A 138 2.89 9.27 -6.11
CA SER A 138 2.16 9.16 -7.37
C SER A 138 2.14 10.48 -8.15
N LYS A 139 2.12 11.62 -7.44
CA LYS A 139 2.23 12.96 -8.07
C LYS A 139 3.60 13.17 -8.72
N ASP A 140 4.69 12.75 -8.05
CA ASP A 140 6.04 12.84 -8.63
C ASP A 140 6.16 11.96 -9.88
N VAL A 141 5.65 10.73 -9.82
CA VAL A 141 5.65 9.80 -10.95
C VAL A 141 4.87 10.37 -12.14
N ILE A 142 3.68 10.91 -11.91
CA ILE A 142 2.89 11.54 -12.97
C ILE A 142 3.63 12.73 -13.56
N ALA A 143 4.19 13.62 -12.72
CA ALA A 143 4.88 14.83 -13.17
C ALA A 143 6.17 14.55 -13.96
N HIS A 144 6.77 13.36 -13.82
CA HIS A 144 8.01 12.98 -14.50
C HIS A 144 7.83 11.93 -15.63
N THR A 145 6.59 11.55 -15.94
CA THR A 145 6.28 10.60 -17.02
C THR A 145 5.23 11.18 -17.97
N THR A 146 4.99 10.52 -19.11
CA THR A 146 3.96 10.95 -20.07
C THR A 146 3.16 9.78 -20.60
N GLY A 147 1.85 9.95 -20.63
CA GLY A 147 0.96 9.02 -21.31
C GLY A 147 0.06 8.18 -20.41
N PHE A 148 -0.03 8.46 -19.12
CA PHE A 148 -1.14 8.00 -18.32
C PHE A 148 -2.42 8.77 -18.66
N ASN A 149 -3.55 8.05 -18.67
CA ASN A 149 -4.88 8.67 -18.75
C ASN A 149 -5.46 8.88 -17.35
N ALA A 150 -5.19 7.95 -16.42
CA ALA A 150 -5.56 8.05 -15.03
C ALA A 150 -4.61 7.24 -14.14
N PHE A 151 -4.71 7.42 -12.82
CA PHE A 151 -3.86 6.75 -11.84
C PHE A 151 -4.69 6.36 -10.61
N ILE A 152 -4.68 5.08 -10.26
CA ILE A 152 -5.26 4.53 -9.04
C ILE A 152 -4.11 4.26 -8.08
N ASP A 153 -4.16 4.84 -6.88
CA ASP A 153 -3.06 4.77 -5.92
C ASP A 153 -3.52 4.26 -4.54
N GLY A 154 -2.55 3.98 -3.68
CA GLY A 154 -2.71 3.55 -2.31
C GLY A 154 -1.62 4.14 -1.40
N HIS A 155 -1.21 3.41 -0.35
CA HIS A 155 -0.09 3.66 0.56
C HIS A 155 -0.33 4.75 1.63
N SER A 156 -0.64 5.98 1.25
CA SER A 156 -0.83 7.10 2.20
C SER A 156 -2.18 7.09 2.91
N HIS A 157 -3.06 6.14 2.59
CA HIS A 157 -4.42 6.03 3.13
C HIS A 157 -5.26 7.30 2.92
N THR A 158 -4.97 8.06 1.88
CA THR A 158 -5.67 9.31 1.56
C THR A 158 -7.03 8.99 0.94
N VAL A 159 -8.07 9.68 1.38
CA VAL A 159 -9.40 9.63 0.73
C VAL A 159 -9.44 10.72 -0.32
N MET A 160 -9.41 10.32 -1.60
CA MET A 160 -9.35 11.23 -2.75
C MET A 160 -10.23 10.67 -3.87
N ALA A 161 -11.36 11.29 -4.09
CA ALA A 161 -12.28 10.88 -5.16
C ALA A 161 -11.68 11.11 -6.56
N GLY A 162 -10.94 12.22 -6.73
CA GLY A 162 -10.21 12.54 -7.95
C GLY A 162 -9.51 13.89 -7.82
N GLU A 163 -8.24 13.91 -8.24
CA GLU A 163 -7.42 15.13 -8.36
C GLU A 163 -6.74 15.11 -9.73
N THR A 164 -6.66 16.24 -10.39
CA THR A 164 -5.95 16.35 -11.67
C THR A 164 -4.51 16.76 -11.43
N VAL A 165 -3.56 15.96 -11.91
CA VAL A 165 -2.12 16.23 -11.87
C VAL A 165 -1.62 16.34 -13.30
N ALA A 166 -0.83 17.37 -13.62
CA ALA A 166 -0.21 17.51 -14.93
C ALA A 166 0.94 16.54 -15.08
N ASP A 167 1.01 15.82 -16.20
CA ASP A 167 2.16 15.00 -16.58
C ASP A 167 3.34 15.85 -17.06
N ALA A 168 4.47 15.23 -17.40
CA ALA A 168 5.67 15.92 -17.85
C ALA A 168 5.48 16.74 -19.15
N ALA A 169 4.43 16.47 -19.92
CA ALA A 169 4.04 17.24 -21.11
C ALA A 169 2.93 18.26 -20.81
N GLY A 170 2.46 18.40 -19.58
CA GLY A 170 1.36 19.26 -19.20
C GLY A 170 -0.02 18.63 -19.44
N THR A 171 -0.11 17.36 -19.79
CA THR A 171 -1.37 16.66 -20.00
C THR A 171 -2.01 16.33 -18.63
N PRO A 172 -3.32 16.58 -18.43
CA PRO A 172 -3.99 16.27 -17.18
C PRO A 172 -4.17 14.76 -17.01
N VAL A 173 -3.75 14.23 -15.86
CA VAL A 173 -3.93 12.83 -15.42
C VAL A 173 -4.83 12.82 -14.19
N LEU A 174 -5.88 12.02 -14.19
CA LEU A 174 -6.80 11.88 -13.07
C LEU A 174 -6.24 10.91 -12.06
N LEU A 175 -5.91 11.38 -10.85
CA LEU A 175 -5.40 10.59 -9.72
C LEU A 175 -6.51 10.34 -8.70
N THR A 176 -6.66 9.09 -8.24
CA THR A 176 -7.63 8.72 -7.20
C THR A 176 -7.02 7.77 -6.16
N GLN A 177 -7.54 7.81 -4.93
CA GLN A 177 -7.16 6.92 -3.84
C GLN A 177 -8.36 6.72 -2.88
N THR A 178 -8.57 5.51 -2.37
CA THR A 178 -9.80 5.12 -1.64
C THR A 178 -9.69 5.19 -0.11
N GLY A 179 -8.56 5.62 0.43
CA GLY A 179 -8.30 5.58 1.87
C GLY A 179 -7.83 4.21 2.34
N SER A 180 -8.41 3.70 3.43
CA SER A 180 -8.01 2.42 4.04
C SER A 180 -9.21 1.68 4.62
N TYR A 181 -9.00 0.39 4.95
CA TYR A 181 -9.96 -0.48 5.63
C TYR A 181 -11.29 -0.65 4.87
N PHE A 182 -11.27 -0.62 3.55
CA PHE A 182 -12.46 -0.72 2.70
C PHE A 182 -13.58 0.28 3.04
N LYS A 183 -13.23 1.42 3.66
CA LYS A 183 -14.22 2.48 3.97
C LYS A 183 -14.80 3.10 2.70
N ASN A 184 -14.08 3.01 1.58
CA ASN A 184 -14.55 3.45 0.27
C ASN A 184 -14.19 2.41 -0.79
N ILE A 185 -15.07 2.29 -1.78
CA ILE A 185 -14.82 1.60 -3.05
C ILE A 185 -14.66 2.67 -4.12
N GLY A 186 -13.54 2.66 -4.85
CA GLY A 186 -13.32 3.55 -5.99
C GLY A 186 -14.01 3.01 -7.23
N CYS A 187 -14.79 3.86 -7.88
CA CYS A 187 -15.40 3.56 -9.18
C CYS A 187 -14.80 4.49 -10.23
N MET A 188 -14.05 3.95 -11.19
CA MET A 188 -13.51 4.68 -12.34
C MET A 188 -14.31 4.32 -13.58
N THR A 189 -14.86 5.31 -14.27
CA THR A 189 -15.63 5.13 -15.50
C THR A 189 -14.86 5.76 -16.67
N ILE A 190 -14.66 4.97 -17.72
CA ILE A 190 -14.10 5.41 -18.99
C ILE A 190 -15.24 5.48 -20.02
N ASN A 191 -15.48 6.66 -20.58
CA ASN A 191 -16.46 6.87 -21.64
C ASN A 191 -15.74 7.15 -22.97
N PRO A 192 -15.51 6.14 -23.84
CA PRO A 192 -14.81 6.31 -25.09
C PRO A 192 -15.62 7.09 -26.14
N GLU A 193 -16.94 7.20 -26.00
CA GLU A 193 -17.82 7.91 -26.96
C GLU A 193 -17.85 9.42 -26.73
N SER A 194 -17.35 9.90 -25.58
CA SER A 194 -17.22 11.32 -25.35
C SER A 194 -16.07 11.91 -26.16
N ALA A 195 -16.21 13.13 -26.66
CA ALA A 195 -15.26 13.82 -27.55
C ALA A 195 -13.80 13.92 -26.99
N ALA A 196 -13.58 13.55 -25.75
CA ALA A 196 -12.29 13.59 -25.08
C ALA A 196 -11.93 12.26 -24.36
N GLY A 197 -12.70 11.16 -24.58
CA GLY A 197 -12.47 9.91 -23.81
C GLY A 197 -12.52 10.15 -22.29
N THR A 198 -13.59 10.80 -21.83
CA THR A 198 -13.66 11.30 -20.44
C THR A 198 -13.55 10.18 -19.45
N ILE A 199 -12.59 10.29 -18.55
CA ILE A 199 -12.44 9.42 -17.37
C ILE A 199 -12.97 10.19 -16.15
N THR A 200 -13.83 9.53 -15.39
CA THR A 200 -14.35 10.06 -14.12
C THR A 200 -14.15 9.07 -13.00
N THR A 201 -14.02 9.57 -11.78
CA THR A 201 -13.87 8.73 -10.57
C THR A 201 -14.85 9.21 -9.51
N THR A 202 -15.37 8.23 -8.75
CA THR A 202 -16.21 8.49 -7.58
C THR A 202 -15.81 7.52 -6.46
N LEU A 203 -16.09 7.91 -5.21
CA LEU A 203 -15.94 7.04 -4.06
C LEU A 203 -17.33 6.65 -3.55
N ILE A 204 -17.53 5.34 -3.37
CA ILE A 204 -18.73 4.77 -2.78
C ILE A 204 -18.38 4.43 -1.33
N SER A 205 -18.93 5.18 -0.38
CA SER A 205 -18.70 5.03 1.06
C SER A 205 -19.87 4.38 1.79
N THR A 206 -21.01 4.22 1.11
CA THR A 206 -22.21 3.62 1.68
C THR A 206 -22.66 2.50 0.76
N TYR A 207 -22.69 1.29 1.28
CA TYR A 207 -23.18 0.11 0.59
C TYR A 207 -23.89 -0.79 1.59
N GLU A 208 -24.90 -1.51 1.11
CA GLU A 208 -25.70 -2.43 1.92
C GLU A 208 -25.50 -3.86 1.42
N GLY A 209 -25.55 -4.79 2.38
CA GLY A 209 -25.40 -6.23 2.08
C GLY A 209 -23.94 -6.67 2.02
N ALA A 210 -23.78 -7.98 1.98
CA ALA A 210 -22.51 -8.66 1.83
C ALA A 210 -22.70 -9.84 0.87
N ASP A 211 -21.70 -10.16 0.08
CA ASP A 211 -21.67 -11.40 -0.66
C ASP A 211 -21.61 -12.57 0.35
N PRO A 212 -22.56 -13.53 0.30
CA PRO A 212 -22.66 -14.56 1.34
C PRO A 212 -21.45 -15.50 1.40
N VAL A 213 -20.75 -15.71 0.28
CA VAL A 213 -19.55 -16.57 0.24
C VAL A 213 -18.37 -15.85 0.86
N VAL A 214 -18.11 -14.60 0.45
CA VAL A 214 -17.02 -13.79 1.00
C VAL A 214 -17.24 -13.50 2.48
N ASP A 215 -18.48 -13.21 2.89
CA ASP A 215 -18.85 -12.97 4.28
C ASP A 215 -18.64 -14.21 5.17
N ALA A 216 -18.97 -15.41 4.67
CA ALA A 216 -18.72 -16.66 5.38
C ALA A 216 -17.22 -16.88 5.63
N ILE A 217 -16.39 -16.70 4.60
CA ILE A 217 -14.92 -16.80 4.70
C ILE A 217 -14.38 -15.75 5.69
N ALA A 218 -14.86 -14.51 5.60
CA ALA A 218 -14.41 -13.44 6.51
C ALA A 218 -14.77 -13.78 7.98
N LYS A 219 -15.97 -14.29 8.23
CA LYS A 219 -16.41 -14.71 9.57
C LYS A 219 -15.58 -15.86 10.13
N GLU A 220 -15.20 -16.83 9.31
CA GLU A 220 -14.32 -17.92 9.73
C GLU A 220 -12.98 -17.37 10.21
N TRP A 221 -12.32 -16.53 9.41
CA TRP A 221 -11.05 -15.89 9.80
C TRP A 221 -11.16 -14.99 11.04
N VAL A 222 -12.27 -14.26 11.16
CA VAL A 222 -12.52 -13.44 12.38
C VAL A 222 -12.66 -14.31 13.59
N ALA A 223 -13.38 -15.44 13.49
CA ALA A 223 -13.53 -16.38 14.60
C ALA A 223 -12.21 -17.00 15.03
N ASP A 224 -11.35 -17.38 14.07
CA ASP A 224 -10.00 -17.89 14.35
C ASP A 224 -9.13 -16.85 15.08
N VAL A 225 -9.20 -15.58 14.64
CA VAL A 225 -8.49 -14.47 15.31
C VAL A 225 -9.05 -14.23 16.72
N ASP A 226 -10.37 -14.30 16.90
CA ASP A 226 -11.03 -14.14 18.21
C ASP A 226 -10.62 -15.25 19.18
N ASP A 227 -10.56 -16.50 18.70
CA ASP A 227 -10.14 -17.64 19.49
C ASP A 227 -8.66 -17.53 19.91
N MET A 228 -7.80 -17.06 19.02
CA MET A 228 -6.36 -16.92 19.26
C MET A 228 -5.98 -15.70 20.09
N LEU A 229 -6.65 -14.56 19.89
CA LEU A 229 -6.21 -13.25 20.38
C LEU A 229 -7.26 -12.53 21.23
N GLY A 230 -8.47 -13.07 21.35
CA GLY A 230 -9.60 -12.43 22.02
C GLY A 230 -9.60 -12.59 23.56
N GLU A 231 -8.72 -13.40 24.14
CA GLU A 231 -8.61 -13.56 25.58
C GLU A 231 -8.25 -12.21 26.25
N GLU A 232 -9.01 -11.86 27.30
CA GLU A 232 -8.73 -10.67 28.08
C GLU A 232 -7.42 -10.82 28.86
N ILE A 233 -6.49 -9.91 28.60
CA ILE A 233 -5.16 -9.90 29.23
C ILE A 233 -5.01 -8.83 30.31
N ALA A 234 -5.79 -7.76 30.25
CA ALA A 234 -5.74 -6.65 31.18
C ALA A 234 -7.01 -5.80 31.11
N VAL A 235 -7.21 -4.93 32.09
CA VAL A 235 -8.24 -3.89 32.08
C VAL A 235 -7.57 -2.53 32.25
N GLY A 236 -7.78 -1.63 31.31
CA GLY A 236 -7.32 -0.25 31.40
C GLY A 236 -8.41 0.69 31.86
N ASP A 237 -8.10 1.63 32.71
CA ASP A 237 -9.02 2.66 33.21
C ASP A 237 -8.97 3.96 32.38
N THR A 238 -8.05 4.04 31.45
CA THR A 238 -7.75 5.23 30.64
C THR A 238 -7.69 4.88 29.15
N LYS A 239 -8.24 5.77 28.32
CA LYS A 239 -8.05 5.69 26.87
C LYS A 239 -6.64 6.13 26.50
N PHE A 240 -5.96 5.31 25.71
CA PHE A 240 -4.70 5.65 25.05
C PHE A 240 -4.95 6.07 23.61
N TYR A 241 -4.32 7.14 23.16
CA TYR A 241 -4.57 7.75 21.86
C TYR A 241 -3.31 7.97 21.01
N ILE A 242 -3.50 7.86 19.69
CA ILE A 242 -2.51 8.19 18.65
C ILE A 242 -2.73 9.58 18.06
N ASN A 243 -3.93 10.11 18.22
CA ASN A 243 -4.34 11.42 17.71
C ASN A 243 -4.34 12.45 18.85
N ASP A 244 -4.11 13.71 18.50
CA ASP A 244 -4.29 14.82 19.43
C ASP A 244 -5.78 14.90 19.83
N PRO A 245 -6.14 14.78 21.11
CA PRO A 245 -7.55 14.76 21.54
C PRO A 245 -8.29 16.06 21.26
N ALA A 246 -7.57 17.19 21.18
CA ALA A 246 -8.18 18.49 20.96
C ALA A 246 -8.46 18.76 19.47
N THR A 247 -7.62 18.25 18.57
CA THR A 247 -7.69 18.54 17.15
C THR A 247 -8.11 17.35 16.28
N GLY A 248 -8.07 16.13 16.82
CA GLY A 248 -8.28 14.88 16.10
C GLY A 248 -7.18 14.53 15.09
N LYS A 249 -6.14 15.35 14.98
CA LYS A 249 -5.03 15.11 14.04
C LYS A 249 -4.07 14.06 14.57
N ARG A 250 -3.55 13.22 13.67
CA ARG A 250 -2.56 12.20 14.01
C ARG A 250 -1.30 12.85 14.59
N ARG A 251 -0.94 12.49 15.83
CA ARG A 251 0.17 13.06 16.59
C ARG A 251 1.30 12.07 16.84
N ILE A 252 1.01 10.77 16.94
CA ILE A 252 1.97 9.71 17.31
C ILE A 252 3.26 9.71 16.48
N ARG A 253 3.26 10.28 15.26
CA ARG A 253 4.44 10.38 14.39
C ARG A 253 5.23 11.69 14.55
N SER A 254 4.66 12.69 15.19
CA SER A 254 5.22 14.04 15.23
C SER A 254 5.32 14.63 16.64
N GLY A 255 4.83 13.95 17.65
CA GLY A 255 4.84 14.42 19.03
C GLY A 255 4.46 13.31 20.01
N GLU A 256 4.67 13.60 21.27
CA GLU A 256 4.35 12.74 22.41
C GLU A 256 2.85 12.43 22.50
N THR A 257 2.54 11.17 22.80
CA THR A 257 1.18 10.67 23.09
C THR A 257 1.26 9.66 24.21
N ASN A 258 0.21 9.56 25.03
CA ASN A 258 0.19 8.60 26.14
C ASN A 258 0.30 7.13 25.67
N LEU A 259 -0.16 6.81 24.46
CA LEU A 259 0.04 5.47 23.90
C LEU A 259 1.49 5.24 23.47
N GLY A 260 2.14 6.27 22.93
CA GLY A 260 3.58 6.20 22.58
C GLY A 260 4.44 5.94 23.81
N ASP A 261 4.16 6.67 24.90
CA ASP A 261 4.86 6.53 26.17
C ASP A 261 4.63 5.13 26.77
N PHE A 262 3.36 4.69 26.83
CA PHE A 262 3.01 3.35 27.33
C PHE A 262 3.72 2.22 26.57
N VAL A 263 3.78 2.31 25.25
CA VAL A 263 4.49 1.30 24.43
C VAL A 263 6.00 1.34 24.69
N ALA A 264 6.61 2.53 24.79
CA ALA A 264 8.04 2.66 25.07
C ALA A 264 8.38 2.14 26.47
N ASP A 265 7.58 2.48 27.46
CA ASP A 265 7.74 1.99 28.84
C ASP A 265 7.57 0.47 28.92
N GLY A 266 6.61 -0.09 28.21
CA GLY A 266 6.41 -1.53 28.12
C GLY A 266 7.63 -2.26 27.54
N ILE A 267 8.21 -1.74 26.45
CA ILE A 267 9.43 -2.29 25.86
C ILE A 267 10.60 -2.17 26.84
N TYR A 268 10.77 -1.00 27.47
CA TYR A 268 11.83 -0.78 28.45
C TYR A 268 11.74 -1.76 29.63
N THR A 269 10.55 -1.93 30.21
CA THR A 269 10.27 -2.83 31.31
C THR A 269 10.52 -4.28 30.91
N TYR A 270 10.03 -4.70 29.75
CA TYR A 270 10.22 -6.08 29.25
C TYR A 270 11.71 -6.45 29.18
N PHE A 271 12.53 -5.62 28.56
CA PHE A 271 13.94 -5.93 28.37
C PHE A 271 14.75 -5.84 29.68
N ASN A 272 14.45 -4.91 30.59
CA ASN A 272 15.20 -4.77 31.83
C ASN A 272 14.74 -5.72 32.94
N GLU A 273 13.44 -5.98 33.06
CA GLU A 273 12.89 -6.73 34.20
C GLU A 273 12.55 -8.19 33.87
N ILE A 274 12.21 -8.49 32.63
CA ILE A 274 11.78 -9.85 32.22
C ILE A 274 12.92 -10.59 31.54
N GLU A 275 13.59 -9.98 30.55
CA GLU A 275 14.70 -10.59 29.83
C GLU A 275 16.07 -10.35 30.51
N GLU A 276 16.10 -9.57 31.61
CA GLU A 276 17.31 -9.20 32.34
C GLU A 276 18.44 -8.64 31.47
N LEU A 277 18.06 -7.97 30.36
CA LEU A 277 18.99 -7.30 29.46
C LEU A 277 19.08 -5.83 29.84
N HIS A 278 20.31 -5.30 29.92
CA HIS A 278 20.46 -3.87 30.21
C HIS A 278 20.06 -3.02 29.03
N CYS A 279 18.99 -2.22 29.21
CA CYS A 279 18.45 -1.31 28.23
C CYS A 279 18.37 0.10 28.85
N ASP A 280 19.09 1.07 28.27
CA ASP A 280 19.08 2.48 28.75
C ASP A 280 17.92 3.29 28.13
N VAL A 281 17.49 2.93 26.93
CA VAL A 281 16.47 3.66 26.16
C VAL A 281 15.64 2.68 25.36
N ALA A 282 14.33 2.89 25.35
CA ALA A 282 13.39 2.19 24.45
C ALA A 282 12.79 3.19 23.45
N ILE A 283 12.76 2.82 22.19
CA ILE A 283 12.22 3.64 21.10
C ILE A 283 11.28 2.77 20.25
N MET A 284 10.08 3.28 20.00
CA MET A 284 9.13 2.67 19.06
C MET A 284 8.81 3.63 17.92
N ASN A 285 8.82 3.10 16.69
CA ASN A 285 8.36 3.86 15.53
C ASN A 285 6.85 4.16 15.65
N GLY A 286 6.46 5.42 15.75
CA GLY A 286 5.07 5.85 15.83
C GLY A 286 4.21 5.41 14.64
N GLY A 287 4.82 5.03 13.51
CA GLY A 287 4.13 4.41 12.39
C GLY A 287 3.65 2.98 12.65
N GLY A 288 4.27 2.26 13.58
CA GLY A 288 3.85 0.92 14.02
C GLY A 288 2.63 0.93 14.95
N ILE A 289 2.35 2.06 15.60
CA ILE A 289 1.20 2.22 16.48
C ILE A 289 0.02 2.73 15.64
N ARG A 290 -0.98 1.88 15.41
CA ARG A 290 -1.96 2.08 14.33
C ARG A 290 -3.32 2.59 14.77
N THR A 291 -3.73 2.31 16.02
CA THR A 291 -5.06 2.63 16.53
C THR A 291 -4.98 3.12 17.97
N ASP A 292 -6.03 3.80 18.43
CA ASP A 292 -6.23 4.09 19.84
C ASP A 292 -6.53 2.79 20.60
N VAL A 293 -6.28 2.78 21.92
CA VAL A 293 -6.71 1.72 22.83
C VAL A 293 -7.74 2.31 23.79
N GLU A 294 -8.95 1.78 23.74
CA GLU A 294 -10.04 2.26 24.58
C GLU A 294 -9.85 1.82 26.04
N ALA A 295 -10.44 2.57 26.98
CA ALA A 295 -10.57 2.11 28.36
C ALA A 295 -11.52 0.90 28.42
N GLY A 296 -11.23 -0.05 29.32
CA GLY A 296 -11.99 -1.28 29.46
C GLY A 296 -11.10 -2.53 29.35
N PRO A 297 -11.68 -3.68 29.04
CA PRO A 297 -10.94 -4.93 28.85
C PRO A 297 -10.06 -4.85 27.58
N TRP A 298 -8.83 -5.32 27.70
CA TRP A 298 -7.87 -5.41 26.61
C TRP A 298 -7.55 -6.85 26.28
N SER A 299 -7.40 -7.12 24.99
CA SER A 299 -6.94 -8.40 24.44
C SER A 299 -5.80 -8.15 23.44
N PHE A 300 -5.24 -9.22 22.92
CA PHE A 300 -4.27 -9.12 21.80
C PHE A 300 -4.93 -8.82 20.44
N LYS A 301 -6.25 -8.75 20.38
CA LYS A 301 -7.05 -8.45 19.17
C LYS A 301 -7.12 -6.96 18.87
#